data_003004586e5403f28f2f9996d4054d90
#
_entry.id   003004586e5403f28f2f9996d4054d90
#
_cell.length_a   1.000
_cell.length_b   1.000
_cell.length_c   1.000
_cell.angle_alpha   90.00
_cell.angle_beta   90.00
_cell.angle_gamma   90.00
#
_symmetry.space_group_name_H-M   'P 1'
#
loop_
_entity.id
_entity.type
_entity.pdbx_description
1 polymer ?
#
loop_
_entity_poly.entity_id
_entity_poly.type
_entity_poly.pdbx_seq_one_letter_code
_entity_poly.pdbx_strand_id
1 'polypeptide(L)'
;IIARAVAANVGAVITAGVTVEDSRKAIEAARAHERVFAGVGVHPTDLAGPLTDGDTADLDQLAGVPEVVVMSEIGIDHQDRSPDRQWQNQAFQAQTEIARKHGLPLVFHIREQGDDYDAHSARDAALSLLREASAGDLGGTAHYFQGRWKHASQFLDLGFHISFAKTLLRIPDLEETARKTPADRILLETDAYPQPFKKNRDKWTEPRDIPGVAAKLAAVRGVGIDEIRRLTTENALSMLGSKATVVRALVEPDRIE
;
A
#
# COMPACT_ATOMS: atom_id res chain seq x y z
N ILE A 1 -9.44 1.41 -17.62
CA ILE A 1 -9.35 1.60 -16.16
C ILE A 1 -9.00 3.07 -15.87
N ILE A 2 -7.88 3.60 -16.34
CA ILE A 2 -7.39 4.96 -16.00
C ILE A 2 -8.41 6.05 -16.37
N ALA A 3 -9.01 6.04 -17.57
CA ALA A 3 -10.04 7.01 -17.94
C ALA A 3 -11.25 7.02 -16.98
N ARG A 4 -11.64 5.83 -16.46
CA ARG A 4 -12.71 5.74 -15.44
C ARG A 4 -12.27 6.26 -14.08
N ALA A 5 -11.00 6.07 -13.71
CA ALA A 5 -10.42 6.62 -12.50
C ALA A 5 -10.43 8.17 -12.55
N VAL A 6 -9.95 8.74 -13.64
CA VAL A 6 -9.96 10.21 -13.87
C VAL A 6 -11.38 10.76 -13.82
N ALA A 7 -12.36 10.11 -14.48
CA ALA A 7 -13.77 10.51 -14.43
C ALA A 7 -14.36 10.43 -13.00
N ALA A 8 -13.75 9.67 -12.10
CA ALA A 8 -14.09 9.59 -10.67
C ALA A 8 -13.23 10.52 -9.79
N ASN A 9 -12.51 11.47 -10.38
CA ASN A 9 -11.61 12.42 -9.71
C ASN A 9 -10.44 11.72 -8.98
N VAL A 10 -9.94 10.62 -9.54
CA VAL A 10 -8.67 9.98 -9.10
C VAL A 10 -7.55 10.57 -9.94
N GLY A 11 -6.70 11.39 -9.32
CA GLY A 11 -5.65 12.14 -10.02
C GLY A 11 -4.47 11.26 -10.43
N ALA A 12 -4.10 10.28 -9.62
CA ALA A 12 -2.98 9.37 -9.87
C ALA A 12 -3.27 7.97 -9.31
N VAL A 13 -2.58 6.97 -9.84
CA VAL A 13 -2.67 5.57 -9.42
C VAL A 13 -1.26 5.02 -9.23
N ILE A 14 -1.01 4.36 -8.11
CA ILE A 14 0.18 3.54 -7.91
C ILE A 14 -0.22 2.08 -8.12
N THR A 15 0.44 1.39 -9.05
CA THR A 15 0.25 -0.05 -9.28
C THR A 15 1.37 -0.83 -8.62
N ALA A 16 1.03 -1.85 -7.82
CA ALA A 16 1.99 -2.67 -7.10
C ALA A 16 2.51 -3.82 -7.96
N GLY A 17 3.80 -4.10 -7.91
CA GLY A 17 4.37 -5.37 -8.34
C GLY A 17 4.32 -6.39 -7.19
N VAL A 18 4.01 -7.63 -7.51
CA VAL A 18 3.93 -8.74 -6.53
C VAL A 18 4.98 -9.84 -6.78
N THR A 19 5.67 -9.74 -7.91
CA THR A 19 6.86 -10.53 -8.26
C THR A 19 7.85 -9.63 -9.02
N VAL A 20 9.09 -10.10 -9.26
CA VAL A 20 10.06 -9.38 -10.09
C VAL A 20 9.50 -9.13 -11.50
N GLU A 21 8.87 -10.15 -12.10
CA GLU A 21 8.24 -10.05 -13.42
C GLU A 21 7.09 -9.03 -13.42
N ASP A 22 6.24 -9.06 -12.39
CA ASP A 22 5.09 -8.18 -12.28
C ASP A 22 5.51 -6.73 -11.98
N SER A 23 6.60 -6.56 -11.24
CA SER A 23 7.24 -5.26 -11.04
C SER A 23 7.70 -4.62 -12.36
N ARG A 24 8.22 -5.42 -13.31
CA ARG A 24 8.55 -4.94 -14.66
C ARG A 24 7.30 -4.46 -15.40
N LYS A 25 6.19 -5.20 -15.31
CA LYS A 25 4.89 -4.81 -15.91
C LYS A 25 4.30 -3.55 -15.26
N ALA A 26 4.48 -3.39 -13.96
CA ALA A 26 4.07 -2.17 -13.25
C ALA A 26 4.82 -0.93 -13.80
N ILE A 27 6.12 -1.04 -14.04
CA ILE A 27 6.94 0.00 -14.66
C ILE A 27 6.50 0.28 -16.10
N GLU A 28 6.22 -0.77 -16.90
CA GLU A 28 5.69 -0.62 -18.25
C GLU A 28 4.35 0.13 -18.27
N ALA A 29 3.46 -0.21 -17.33
CA ALA A 29 2.18 0.50 -17.18
C ALA A 29 2.37 1.97 -16.79
N ALA A 30 3.33 2.27 -15.91
CA ALA A 30 3.66 3.64 -15.54
C ALA A 30 4.22 4.44 -16.73
N ARG A 31 5.07 3.85 -17.55
CA ARG A 31 5.60 4.47 -18.79
C ARG A 31 4.51 4.72 -19.83
N ALA A 32 3.51 3.86 -19.88
CA ALA A 32 2.41 3.97 -20.83
C ALA A 32 1.36 5.05 -20.47
N HIS A 33 1.32 5.50 -19.20
CA HIS A 33 0.27 6.39 -18.70
C HIS A 33 0.82 7.38 -17.67
N GLU A 34 0.79 8.67 -17.99
CA GLU A 34 1.31 9.75 -17.13
C GLU A 34 0.77 9.76 -15.69
N ARG A 35 -0.45 9.22 -15.48
CA ARG A 35 -1.13 9.16 -14.17
C ARG A 35 -0.89 7.86 -13.42
N VAL A 36 -0.03 7.00 -13.92
CA VAL A 36 0.30 5.72 -13.29
C VAL A 36 1.74 5.75 -12.83
N PHE A 37 1.97 5.35 -11.59
CA PHE A 37 3.28 5.15 -10.98
C PHE A 37 3.44 3.70 -10.57
N ALA A 38 4.67 3.25 -10.43
CA ALA A 38 4.96 1.87 -10.11
C ALA A 38 5.39 1.70 -8.64
N GLY A 39 4.94 0.61 -8.04
CA GLY A 39 5.55 -0.03 -6.89
C GLY A 39 6.27 -1.31 -7.36
N VAL A 40 7.41 -1.62 -6.78
CA VAL A 40 8.17 -2.82 -7.08
C VAL A 40 8.41 -3.64 -5.81
N GLY A 41 8.24 -4.96 -5.91
CA GLY A 41 8.41 -5.86 -4.78
C GLY A 41 8.01 -7.30 -5.08
N VAL A 42 8.21 -8.17 -4.09
CA VAL A 42 7.74 -9.55 -4.08
C VAL A 42 6.84 -9.73 -2.88
N HIS A 43 5.58 -10.05 -3.15
CA HIS A 43 4.56 -10.28 -2.13
C HIS A 43 4.85 -11.58 -1.36
N PRO A 44 4.58 -11.65 -0.05
CA PRO A 44 4.89 -12.83 0.74
C PRO A 44 4.25 -14.12 0.25
N THR A 45 3.07 -14.07 -0.37
CA THR A 45 2.40 -15.26 -0.91
C THR A 45 2.94 -15.73 -2.26
N ASP A 46 3.71 -14.91 -2.96
CA ASP A 46 4.26 -15.21 -4.28
C ASP A 46 5.71 -15.74 -4.21
N LEU A 47 6.24 -15.94 -3.01
CA LEU A 47 7.55 -16.55 -2.79
C LEU A 47 7.50 -18.05 -3.12
N ALA A 48 8.21 -18.48 -4.17
CA ALA A 48 8.40 -19.90 -4.49
C ALA A 48 9.55 -20.55 -3.71
N GLY A 49 10.33 -19.74 -2.98
CA GLY A 49 11.50 -20.07 -2.17
C GLY A 49 12.08 -18.81 -1.53
N PRO A 50 13.24 -18.88 -0.87
CA PRO A 50 13.96 -17.67 -0.48
C PRO A 50 14.25 -16.80 -1.70
N LEU A 51 14.23 -15.47 -1.55
CA LEU A 51 14.71 -14.58 -2.61
C LEU A 51 16.17 -14.93 -2.94
N THR A 52 16.45 -15.12 -4.22
CA THR A 52 17.82 -15.36 -4.69
C THR A 52 18.59 -14.03 -4.79
N ASP A 53 19.93 -14.12 -4.88
CA ASP A 53 20.77 -12.94 -5.15
C ASP A 53 20.39 -12.29 -6.49
N GLY A 54 19.94 -13.10 -7.47
CA GLY A 54 19.44 -12.61 -8.76
C GLY A 54 18.16 -11.79 -8.60
N ASP A 55 17.16 -12.30 -7.86
CA ASP A 55 15.92 -11.58 -7.58
C ASP A 55 16.20 -10.25 -6.85
N THR A 56 17.09 -10.29 -5.87
CA THR A 56 17.48 -9.09 -5.10
C THR A 56 18.17 -8.06 -5.98
N ALA A 57 19.08 -8.48 -6.87
CA ALA A 57 19.75 -7.60 -7.82
C ALA A 57 18.76 -6.99 -8.83
N ASP A 58 17.83 -7.79 -9.33
CA ASP A 58 16.77 -7.33 -10.22
C ASP A 58 15.86 -6.30 -9.55
N LEU A 59 15.41 -6.57 -8.32
CA LEU A 59 14.60 -5.62 -7.55
C LEU A 59 15.35 -4.33 -7.26
N ASP A 60 16.64 -4.41 -6.93
CA ASP A 60 17.48 -3.23 -6.70
C ASP A 60 17.58 -2.36 -7.97
N GLN A 61 17.77 -2.99 -9.12
CA GLN A 61 17.77 -2.28 -10.40
C GLN A 61 16.42 -1.63 -10.71
N LEU A 62 15.31 -2.35 -10.50
CA LEU A 62 13.96 -1.86 -10.75
C LEU A 62 13.59 -0.71 -9.80
N ALA A 63 13.99 -0.79 -8.52
CA ALA A 63 13.75 0.25 -7.53
C ALA A 63 14.40 1.60 -7.87
N GLY A 64 15.47 1.59 -8.67
CA GLY A 64 16.14 2.79 -9.16
C GLY A 64 15.46 3.49 -10.33
N VAL A 65 14.41 2.90 -10.92
CA VAL A 65 13.72 3.47 -12.10
C VAL A 65 12.88 4.68 -11.69
N PRO A 66 12.89 5.79 -12.47
CA PRO A 66 12.18 7.03 -12.09
C PRO A 66 10.69 6.90 -11.86
N GLU A 67 10.02 5.99 -12.56
CA GLU A 67 8.59 5.71 -12.43
C GLU A 67 8.21 5.01 -11.12
N VAL A 68 9.21 4.47 -10.39
CA VAL A 68 9.01 3.76 -9.13
C VAL A 68 8.98 4.75 -7.97
N VAL A 69 7.88 4.72 -7.22
CA VAL A 69 7.63 5.65 -6.12
C VAL A 69 7.47 4.99 -4.75
N VAL A 70 7.28 3.67 -4.70
CA VAL A 70 7.15 2.88 -3.48
C VAL A 70 7.81 1.50 -3.62
N MET A 71 8.24 0.91 -2.50
CA MET A 71 8.50 -0.53 -2.41
C MET A 71 7.18 -1.22 -2.08
N SER A 72 6.64 -1.99 -3.04
CA SER A 72 5.28 -2.57 -2.96
C SER A 72 5.09 -3.72 -4.00
N GLU A 73 4.44 -4.79 -3.66
CA GLU A 73 3.87 -5.10 -2.37
C GLU A 73 4.79 -6.07 -1.65
N ILE A 74 5.18 -5.77 -0.45
CA ILE A 74 6.07 -6.61 0.38
C ILE A 74 5.32 -6.96 1.67
N GLY A 75 5.84 -7.83 2.53
CA GLY A 75 5.19 -8.02 3.84
C GLY A 75 5.25 -9.42 4.40
N ILE A 76 4.30 -9.72 5.29
CA ILE A 76 4.17 -10.97 6.05
C ILE A 76 2.73 -11.48 5.96
N ASP A 77 2.57 -12.74 5.53
CA ASP A 77 1.30 -13.44 5.46
C ASP A 77 1.39 -14.79 6.17
N HIS A 78 0.65 -14.97 7.24
CA HIS A 78 0.64 -16.18 8.04
C HIS A 78 -0.59 -17.08 7.79
N GLN A 79 -1.23 -16.97 6.62
CA GLN A 79 -2.29 -17.89 6.22
C GLN A 79 -1.76 -19.32 6.07
N ASP A 80 -2.62 -20.33 6.20
CA ASP A 80 -2.25 -21.75 6.18
C ASP A 80 -1.49 -22.20 4.93
N ARG A 81 -1.70 -21.51 3.80
CA ARG A 81 -1.07 -21.84 2.51
C ARG A 81 0.05 -20.89 2.12
N SER A 82 0.39 -19.95 2.98
CA SER A 82 1.46 -19.00 2.72
C SER A 82 2.83 -19.69 2.80
N PRO A 83 3.81 -19.19 2.07
CA PRO A 83 5.17 -19.71 2.08
C PRO A 83 5.82 -19.71 3.47
N ASP A 84 6.95 -20.38 3.58
CA ASP A 84 7.73 -20.47 4.82
C ASP A 84 7.96 -19.09 5.44
N ARG A 85 7.76 -18.98 6.75
CA ARG A 85 7.85 -17.72 7.49
C ARG A 85 9.26 -17.13 7.49
N GLN A 86 10.28 -17.99 7.47
CA GLN A 86 11.66 -17.52 7.41
C GLN A 86 11.97 -16.89 6.05
N TRP A 87 11.45 -17.47 4.96
CA TRP A 87 11.60 -16.87 3.63
C TRP A 87 10.91 -15.52 3.54
N GLN A 88 9.71 -15.40 4.12
CA GLN A 88 8.98 -14.13 4.16
C GLN A 88 9.76 -13.07 4.94
N ASN A 89 10.29 -13.42 6.12
CA ASN A 89 11.08 -12.51 6.95
C ASN A 89 12.34 -12.03 6.21
N GLN A 90 13.10 -12.95 5.59
CA GLN A 90 14.28 -12.63 4.80
C GLN A 90 13.96 -11.75 3.60
N ALA A 91 12.86 -12.05 2.87
CA ALA A 91 12.41 -11.26 1.75
C ALA A 91 11.98 -9.84 2.17
N PHE A 92 11.28 -9.72 3.30
CA PHE A 92 10.87 -8.43 3.84
C PHE A 92 12.07 -7.57 4.25
N GLN A 93 13.07 -8.15 4.91
CA GLN A 93 14.31 -7.45 5.26
C GLN A 93 15.08 -6.99 4.03
N ALA A 94 15.34 -7.89 3.07
CA ALA A 94 16.09 -7.57 1.86
C ALA A 94 15.42 -6.43 1.06
N GLN A 95 14.10 -6.47 0.92
CA GLN A 95 13.34 -5.45 0.22
C GLN A 95 13.30 -4.12 0.99
N THR A 96 13.28 -4.16 2.33
CA THR A 96 13.40 -2.94 3.16
C THR A 96 14.77 -2.28 2.98
N GLU A 97 15.84 -3.05 2.85
CA GLU A 97 17.19 -2.53 2.57
C GLU A 97 17.28 -1.89 1.18
N ILE A 98 16.68 -2.53 0.15
CA ILE A 98 16.56 -1.95 -1.20
C ILE A 98 15.77 -0.64 -1.15
N ALA A 99 14.64 -0.62 -0.45
CA ALA A 99 13.84 0.59 -0.28
C ALA A 99 14.65 1.73 0.35
N ARG A 100 15.47 1.44 1.36
CA ARG A 100 16.36 2.40 2.01
C ARG A 100 17.39 2.97 1.04
N LYS A 101 18.02 2.12 0.24
CA LYS A 101 19.01 2.54 -0.76
C LYS A 101 18.43 3.53 -1.78
N HIS A 102 17.17 3.36 -2.16
CA HIS A 102 16.50 4.18 -3.18
C HIS A 102 15.56 5.25 -2.61
N GLY A 103 15.47 5.37 -1.29
CA GLY A 103 14.59 6.34 -0.62
C GLY A 103 13.10 6.10 -0.92
N LEU A 104 12.69 4.83 -1.00
CA LEU A 104 11.31 4.42 -1.26
C LEU A 104 10.55 4.19 0.04
N PRO A 105 9.35 4.77 0.21
CA PRO A 105 8.46 4.39 1.30
C PRO A 105 7.93 2.96 1.09
N LEU A 106 7.59 2.30 2.20
CA LEU A 106 7.12 0.91 2.20
C LEU A 106 5.59 0.85 2.13
N VAL A 107 5.06 0.04 1.22
CA VAL A 107 3.65 -0.38 1.23
C VAL A 107 3.63 -1.87 1.53
N PHE A 108 3.19 -2.24 2.75
CA PHE A 108 3.39 -3.58 3.23
C PHE A 108 2.10 -4.26 3.66
N HIS A 109 1.98 -5.50 3.24
CA HIS A 109 0.93 -6.46 3.56
C HIS A 109 1.17 -7.13 4.91
N ILE A 110 0.12 -7.26 5.71
CA ILE A 110 0.16 -8.07 6.93
C ILE A 110 -1.15 -8.84 7.07
N ARG A 111 -1.05 -10.15 7.11
CA ARG A 111 -2.23 -11.00 7.25
C ARG A 111 -2.03 -12.11 8.28
N GLU A 112 -2.94 -12.18 9.24
CA GLU A 112 -2.96 -13.19 10.27
C GLU A 112 -3.64 -14.47 9.79
N GLN A 113 -3.30 -15.60 10.41
CA GLN A 113 -3.94 -16.88 10.16
C GLN A 113 -5.45 -16.79 10.39
N GLY A 114 -6.24 -17.31 9.43
CA GLY A 114 -7.69 -17.34 9.51
C GLY A 114 -8.38 -15.97 9.51
N ASP A 115 -7.68 -14.88 9.15
CA ASP A 115 -8.17 -13.50 9.25
C ASP A 115 -8.60 -13.10 10.68
N ASP A 116 -7.97 -13.70 11.68
CA ASP A 116 -8.25 -13.41 13.09
C ASP A 116 -7.68 -12.04 13.48
N TYR A 117 -8.56 -11.10 13.81
CA TYR A 117 -8.15 -9.74 14.21
C TYR A 117 -7.51 -9.66 15.59
N ASP A 118 -7.62 -10.69 16.41
CA ASP A 118 -6.98 -10.76 17.72
C ASP A 118 -5.64 -11.53 17.67
N ALA A 119 -5.36 -12.28 16.60
CA ALA A 119 -4.05 -12.87 16.36
C ALA A 119 -3.01 -11.74 16.09
N HIS A 120 -1.75 -12.05 16.37
CA HIS A 120 -0.69 -11.04 16.28
C HIS A 120 0.64 -11.57 15.75
N SER A 121 0.72 -12.83 15.33
CA SER A 121 2.00 -13.44 14.95
C SER A 121 2.63 -12.81 13.70
N ALA A 122 1.84 -12.48 12.68
CA ALA A 122 2.31 -11.78 11.49
C ALA A 122 2.65 -10.31 11.81
N ARG A 123 1.80 -9.67 12.63
CA ARG A 123 2.03 -8.28 13.08
C ARG A 123 3.27 -8.14 13.92
N ASP A 124 3.48 -9.05 14.88
CA ASP A 124 4.68 -9.02 15.74
C ASP A 124 5.95 -9.25 14.91
N ALA A 125 5.93 -10.17 13.95
CA ALA A 125 7.04 -10.39 13.03
C ALA A 125 7.33 -9.12 12.22
N ALA A 126 6.32 -8.53 11.58
CA ALA A 126 6.48 -7.30 10.81
C ALA A 126 7.00 -6.14 11.67
N LEU A 127 6.43 -5.93 12.87
CA LEU A 127 6.85 -4.87 13.79
C LEU A 127 8.30 -5.06 14.26
N SER A 128 8.73 -6.32 14.52
CA SER A 128 10.13 -6.61 14.89
C SER A 128 11.08 -6.23 13.75
N LEU A 129 10.80 -6.71 12.53
CA LEU A 129 11.61 -6.45 11.35
C LEU A 129 11.68 -4.95 11.02
N LEU A 130 10.56 -4.23 11.10
CA LEU A 130 10.50 -2.78 10.87
C LEU A 130 11.31 -1.99 11.91
N ARG A 131 11.29 -2.41 13.19
CA ARG A 131 12.11 -1.79 14.25
C ARG A 131 13.59 -2.06 14.05
N GLU A 132 13.95 -3.32 13.81
CA GLU A 132 15.35 -3.75 13.57
C GLU A 132 15.97 -3.00 12.40
N ALA A 133 15.19 -2.80 11.34
CA ALA A 133 15.60 -2.04 10.17
C ALA A 133 15.52 -0.51 10.36
N SER A 134 15.01 0.02 11.50
CA SER A 134 14.68 1.45 11.65
C SER A 134 13.85 2.00 10.48
N ALA A 135 12.89 1.19 10.01
CA ALA A 135 12.17 1.45 8.76
C ALA A 135 11.18 2.63 8.86
N GLY A 136 10.89 3.13 10.07
CA GLY A 136 10.07 4.33 10.28
C GLY A 136 10.61 5.57 9.56
N ASP A 137 11.92 5.68 9.39
CA ASP A 137 12.57 6.78 8.67
C ASP A 137 12.26 6.77 7.15
N LEU A 138 11.89 5.61 6.60
CA LEU A 138 11.49 5.49 5.19
C LEU A 138 10.05 5.99 4.97
N GLY A 139 9.22 5.93 6.00
CA GLY A 139 7.79 6.11 5.88
C GLY A 139 7.11 4.96 5.15
N GLY A 140 5.84 5.15 4.85
CA GLY A 140 5.04 4.14 4.17
C GLY A 140 3.73 3.86 4.88
N THR A 141 3.12 2.70 4.60
CA THR A 141 1.80 2.35 5.12
C THR A 141 1.61 0.86 5.36
N ALA A 142 0.93 0.54 6.47
CA ALA A 142 0.27 -0.76 6.61
C ALA A 142 -0.93 -0.76 5.66
N HIS A 143 -0.76 -1.43 4.52
CA HIS A 143 -1.70 -1.49 3.41
C HIS A 143 -2.87 -2.43 3.75
N TYR A 144 -4.04 -2.16 3.15
CA TYR A 144 -5.26 -2.97 3.28
C TYR A 144 -5.56 -3.35 4.74
N PHE A 145 -5.38 -2.39 5.65
CA PHE A 145 -5.34 -2.66 7.08
C PHE A 145 -6.63 -3.34 7.57
N GLN A 146 -6.45 -4.48 8.20
CA GLN A 146 -7.49 -5.24 8.87
C GLN A 146 -7.02 -5.55 10.30
N GLY A 147 -7.46 -4.76 11.26
CA GLY A 147 -7.06 -4.94 12.64
C GLY A 147 -7.75 -3.94 13.57
N ARG A 148 -7.65 -4.21 14.86
CA ARG A 148 -8.19 -3.32 15.90
C ARG A 148 -7.25 -2.13 16.12
N TRP A 149 -7.77 -1.10 16.77
CA TRP A 149 -7.00 0.09 17.11
C TRP A 149 -5.66 -0.20 17.81
N LYS A 150 -5.63 -1.18 18.73
CA LYS A 150 -4.40 -1.59 19.44
C LYS A 150 -3.26 -2.02 18.48
N HIS A 151 -3.61 -2.52 17.30
CA HIS A 151 -2.62 -2.93 16.29
C HIS A 151 -2.22 -1.76 15.39
N ALA A 152 -3.20 -0.94 14.99
CA ALA A 152 -2.92 0.26 14.20
C ALA A 152 -1.97 1.20 14.93
N SER A 153 -2.19 1.43 16.24
CA SER A 153 -1.33 2.32 17.04
C SER A 153 0.14 1.92 17.03
N GLN A 154 0.46 0.62 17.00
CA GLN A 154 1.84 0.14 16.96
C GLN A 154 2.58 0.51 15.66
N PHE A 155 1.90 0.53 14.50
CA PHE A 155 2.48 1.01 13.24
C PHE A 155 2.56 2.52 13.19
N LEU A 156 1.56 3.21 13.74
CA LEU A 156 1.57 4.68 13.89
C LEU A 156 2.73 5.15 14.77
N ASP A 157 3.02 4.45 15.86
CA ASP A 157 4.14 4.73 16.76
C ASP A 157 5.51 4.57 16.07
N LEU A 158 5.58 3.74 15.02
CA LEU A 158 6.76 3.62 14.16
C LEU A 158 6.80 4.66 13.03
N GLY A 159 5.80 5.54 12.91
CA GLY A 159 5.76 6.59 11.89
C GLY A 159 5.02 6.22 10.60
N PHE A 160 4.44 5.01 10.50
CA PHE A 160 3.70 4.58 9.32
C PHE A 160 2.28 5.16 9.27
N HIS A 161 1.71 5.14 8.08
CA HIS A 161 0.29 5.43 7.85
C HIS A 161 -0.53 4.13 7.94
N ILE A 162 -1.84 4.29 8.06
CA ILE A 162 -2.83 3.20 7.98
C ILE A 162 -3.68 3.43 6.74
N SER A 163 -3.72 2.44 5.84
CA SER A 163 -4.50 2.52 4.62
C SER A 163 -5.78 1.68 4.70
N PHE A 164 -6.91 2.32 4.38
CA PHE A 164 -8.24 1.69 4.39
C PHE A 164 -8.74 1.47 2.97
N ALA A 165 -9.23 0.26 2.73
CA ALA A 165 -9.82 -0.18 1.49
C ALA A 165 -11.35 -0.40 1.60
N LYS A 166 -11.95 -1.06 0.63
CA LYS A 166 -13.37 -1.46 0.63
C LYS A 166 -13.79 -2.32 1.84
N THR A 167 -12.85 -2.90 2.57
CA THR A 167 -13.12 -3.58 3.85
C THR A 167 -13.79 -2.66 4.86
N LEU A 168 -13.46 -1.38 4.89
CA LEU A 168 -14.13 -0.38 5.74
C LEU A 168 -15.63 -0.28 5.50
N LEU A 169 -16.12 -0.62 4.29
CA LEU A 169 -17.55 -0.64 3.95
C LEU A 169 -18.29 -1.86 4.55
N ARG A 170 -17.57 -2.90 4.95
CA ARG A 170 -18.15 -4.20 5.30
C ARG A 170 -17.83 -4.69 6.71
N ILE A 171 -16.75 -4.19 7.31
CA ILE A 171 -16.22 -4.65 8.59
C ILE A 171 -16.43 -3.54 9.63
N PRO A 172 -17.47 -3.65 10.50
CA PRO A 172 -17.76 -2.61 11.50
C PRO A 172 -16.60 -2.35 12.47
N ASP A 173 -15.82 -3.38 12.81
CA ASP A 173 -14.67 -3.26 13.72
C ASP A 173 -13.60 -2.29 13.24
N LEU A 174 -13.50 -2.08 11.91
CA LEU A 174 -12.57 -1.10 11.34
C LEU A 174 -13.01 0.35 11.57
N GLU A 175 -14.28 0.62 11.86
CA GLU A 175 -14.76 1.99 12.08
C GLU A 175 -14.12 2.63 13.31
N GLU A 176 -13.90 1.86 14.38
CA GLU A 176 -13.19 2.37 15.56
C GLU A 176 -11.76 2.76 15.20
N THR A 177 -11.06 1.88 14.49
CA THR A 177 -9.69 2.13 14.05
C THR A 177 -9.63 3.35 13.14
N ALA A 178 -10.53 3.45 12.15
CA ALA A 178 -10.58 4.58 11.23
C ALA A 178 -10.92 5.91 11.95
N ARG A 179 -11.72 5.86 13.01
CA ARG A 179 -12.06 7.03 13.83
C ARG A 179 -10.90 7.49 14.69
N LYS A 180 -10.14 6.56 15.27
CA LYS A 180 -9.03 6.84 16.19
C LYS A 180 -7.71 7.16 15.48
N THR A 181 -7.51 6.69 14.26
CA THR A 181 -6.30 6.99 13.49
C THR A 181 -6.15 8.51 13.32
N PRO A 182 -4.98 9.09 13.64
CA PRO A 182 -4.73 10.52 13.42
C PRO A 182 -5.04 10.93 11.99
N ALA A 183 -5.61 12.11 11.81
CA ALA A 183 -6.09 12.56 10.50
C ALA A 183 -4.98 12.59 9.45
N ASP A 184 -3.78 13.00 9.85
CA ASP A 184 -2.57 13.08 9.02
C ASP A 184 -1.89 11.72 8.74
N ARG A 185 -2.48 10.61 9.21
CA ARG A 185 -1.94 9.25 9.10
C ARG A 185 -2.88 8.29 8.38
N ILE A 186 -3.96 8.78 7.77
CA ILE A 186 -4.92 7.96 7.04
C ILE A 186 -4.64 8.00 5.54
N LEU A 187 -4.61 6.84 4.91
CA LEU A 187 -4.62 6.67 3.46
C LEU A 187 -5.85 5.89 3.01
N LEU A 188 -6.17 6.01 1.73
CA LEU A 188 -7.22 5.24 1.08
C LEU A 188 -6.67 4.50 -0.14
N GLU A 189 -7.20 3.32 -0.37
CA GLU A 189 -6.83 2.48 -1.49
C GLU A 189 -8.01 1.64 -1.98
N THR A 190 -7.83 0.95 -3.10
CA THR A 190 -8.83 0.01 -3.63
C THR A 190 -8.39 -1.43 -3.54
N ASP A 191 -7.09 -1.69 -3.49
CA ASP A 191 -6.51 -3.02 -3.62
C ASP A 191 -7.12 -3.75 -4.84
N ALA A 192 -6.98 -3.09 -6.00
CA ALA A 192 -7.60 -3.53 -7.23
C ALA A 192 -6.70 -4.53 -7.96
N TYR A 193 -7.19 -5.75 -8.11
CA TYR A 193 -6.51 -6.82 -8.84
C TYR A 193 -7.47 -7.50 -9.83
N PRO A 194 -6.95 -8.28 -10.82
CA PRO A 194 -7.80 -9.05 -11.72
C PRO A 194 -8.68 -10.04 -10.96
N GLN A 195 -9.99 -10.00 -11.19
CA GLN A 195 -10.98 -10.83 -10.48
C GLN A 195 -11.72 -11.77 -11.47
N PRO A 196 -11.02 -12.71 -12.13
CA PRO A 196 -11.61 -13.55 -13.20
C PRO A 196 -12.76 -14.43 -12.71
N PHE A 197 -12.85 -14.69 -11.41
CA PHE A 197 -13.98 -15.38 -10.78
C PHE A 197 -15.29 -14.58 -10.84
N LYS A 198 -15.25 -13.27 -11.03
CA LYS A 198 -16.41 -12.42 -11.26
C LYS A 198 -16.73 -12.35 -12.76
N LYS A 199 -17.81 -13.00 -13.19
CA LYS A 199 -18.23 -13.03 -14.60
C LYS A 199 -18.48 -11.64 -15.20
N ASN A 200 -18.96 -10.69 -14.41
CA ASN A 200 -19.18 -9.31 -14.86
C ASN A 200 -17.95 -8.46 -14.48
N ARG A 201 -17.20 -8.01 -15.47
CA ARG A 201 -16.01 -7.18 -15.33
C ARG A 201 -16.31 -5.80 -14.71
N ASP A 202 -17.53 -5.25 -14.93
CA ASP A 202 -17.94 -3.98 -14.32
C ASP A 202 -18.07 -4.05 -12.79
N LYS A 203 -18.15 -5.25 -12.25
CA LYS A 203 -18.15 -5.50 -10.79
C LYS A 203 -16.74 -5.71 -10.19
N TRP A 204 -15.69 -5.64 -11.01
CA TRP A 204 -14.34 -5.68 -10.49
C TRP A 204 -14.03 -4.41 -9.70
N THR A 205 -13.22 -4.55 -8.68
CA THR A 205 -12.68 -3.39 -7.98
C THR A 205 -11.72 -2.66 -8.90
N GLU A 206 -11.86 -1.34 -8.96
CA GLU A 206 -11.00 -0.47 -9.78
C GLU A 206 -10.65 0.81 -8.98
N PRO A 207 -9.61 1.56 -9.38
CA PRO A 207 -9.27 2.83 -8.74
C PRO A 207 -10.45 3.83 -8.68
N ARG A 208 -11.40 3.76 -9.62
CA ARG A 208 -12.64 4.57 -9.60
C ARG A 208 -13.52 4.36 -8.37
N ASP A 209 -13.25 3.34 -7.56
CA ASP A 209 -14.07 2.99 -6.38
C ASP A 209 -13.62 3.74 -5.11
N ILE A 210 -12.50 4.44 -5.15
CA ILE A 210 -11.97 5.26 -4.03
C ILE A 210 -13.00 6.23 -3.45
N PRO A 211 -13.81 6.96 -4.25
CA PRO A 211 -14.82 7.88 -3.69
C PRO A 211 -15.80 7.20 -2.73
N GLY A 212 -16.11 5.92 -2.95
CA GLY A 212 -16.97 5.16 -2.04
C GLY A 212 -16.31 4.90 -0.68
N VAL A 213 -15.02 4.61 -0.66
CA VAL A 213 -14.25 4.43 0.58
C VAL A 213 -14.11 5.78 1.31
N ALA A 214 -13.84 6.86 0.57
CA ALA A 214 -13.77 8.22 1.11
C ALA A 214 -15.11 8.65 1.75
N ALA A 215 -16.24 8.39 1.10
CA ALA A 215 -17.56 8.69 1.64
C ALA A 215 -17.84 7.92 2.95
N LYS A 216 -17.44 6.65 3.03
CA LYS A 216 -17.57 5.87 4.27
C LYS A 216 -16.68 6.43 5.37
N LEU A 217 -15.43 6.78 5.08
CA LEU A 217 -14.52 7.38 6.05
C LEU A 217 -15.06 8.72 6.56
N ALA A 218 -15.59 9.56 5.67
CA ALA A 218 -16.24 10.83 6.02
C ALA A 218 -17.37 10.62 7.03
N ALA A 219 -18.26 9.66 6.75
CA ALA A 219 -19.37 9.31 7.65
C ALA A 219 -18.87 8.79 9.01
N VAL A 220 -17.85 7.93 9.03
CA VAL A 220 -17.26 7.39 10.27
C VAL A 220 -16.62 8.49 11.12
N ARG A 221 -16.01 9.48 10.51
CA ARG A 221 -15.33 10.59 11.20
C ARG A 221 -16.23 11.81 11.46
N GLY A 222 -17.42 11.85 10.87
CA GLY A 222 -18.35 12.98 11.03
C GLY A 222 -17.88 14.27 10.36
N VAL A 223 -17.16 14.17 9.22
CA VAL A 223 -16.61 15.30 8.48
C VAL A 223 -17.08 15.28 7.02
N GLY A 224 -16.84 16.37 6.28
CA GLY A 224 -17.19 16.45 4.85
C GLY A 224 -16.34 15.54 3.97
N ILE A 225 -16.93 15.04 2.86
CA ILE A 225 -16.20 14.18 1.92
C ILE A 225 -15.03 14.91 1.25
N ASP A 226 -15.15 16.21 0.98
CA ASP A 226 -14.09 17.00 0.36
C ASP A 226 -12.92 17.21 1.32
N GLU A 227 -13.19 17.31 2.62
CA GLU A 227 -12.15 17.31 3.64
C GLU A 227 -11.38 16.00 3.64
N ILE A 228 -12.06 14.86 3.57
CA ILE A 228 -11.40 13.53 3.49
C ILE A 228 -10.57 13.42 2.21
N ARG A 229 -11.09 13.84 1.06
CA ARG A 229 -10.36 13.80 -0.21
C ARG A 229 -9.07 14.61 -0.14
N ARG A 230 -9.16 15.86 0.31
CA ARG A 230 -7.99 16.74 0.48
C ARG A 230 -6.97 16.12 1.45
N LEU A 231 -7.44 15.73 2.63
CA LEU A 231 -6.61 15.18 3.69
C LEU A 231 -5.85 13.92 3.22
N THR A 232 -6.56 12.95 2.66
CA THR A 232 -5.94 11.68 2.24
C THR A 232 -5.02 11.84 1.03
N THR A 233 -5.26 12.82 0.16
CA THR A 233 -4.34 13.19 -0.91
C THR A 233 -3.06 13.82 -0.35
N GLU A 234 -3.17 14.78 0.58
CA GLU A 234 -2.03 15.39 1.26
C GLU A 234 -1.21 14.34 2.02
N ASN A 235 -1.88 13.42 2.71
CA ASN A 235 -1.21 12.31 3.41
C ASN A 235 -0.46 11.39 2.45
N ALA A 236 -1.05 11.04 1.30
CA ALA A 236 -0.39 10.23 0.28
C ALA A 236 0.87 10.92 -0.25
N LEU A 237 0.80 12.22 -0.53
CA LEU A 237 1.96 13.00 -0.94
C LEU A 237 3.02 13.09 0.18
N SER A 238 2.59 13.25 1.43
CA SER A 238 3.50 13.24 2.59
C SER A 238 4.19 11.88 2.73
N MET A 239 3.44 10.78 2.63
CA MET A 239 3.96 9.42 2.69
C MET A 239 5.00 9.15 1.59
N LEU A 240 4.78 9.68 0.38
CA LEU A 240 5.71 9.51 -0.73
C LEU A 240 7.05 10.27 -0.55
N GLY A 241 7.13 11.22 0.38
CA GLY A 241 8.36 11.95 0.68
C GLY A 241 8.96 12.63 -0.55
N SER A 242 10.21 12.35 -0.87
CA SER A 242 10.90 12.90 -2.05
C SER A 242 10.27 12.48 -3.39
N LYS A 243 9.60 11.33 -3.43
CA LYS A 243 8.90 10.82 -4.62
C LYS A 243 7.58 11.57 -4.88
N ALA A 244 7.08 12.35 -3.94
CA ALA A 244 5.86 13.14 -4.12
C ALA A 244 5.95 14.15 -5.27
N THR A 245 7.13 14.65 -5.60
CA THR A 245 7.31 15.71 -6.61
C THR A 245 6.71 15.33 -7.97
N VAL A 246 6.91 14.08 -8.41
CA VAL A 246 6.41 13.61 -9.71
C VAL A 246 4.89 13.35 -9.69
N VAL A 247 4.31 13.10 -8.52
CA VAL A 247 2.87 12.84 -8.36
C VAL A 247 2.09 14.12 -8.16
N ARG A 248 2.65 15.08 -7.41
CA ARG A 248 2.01 16.34 -7.01
C ARG A 248 1.46 17.14 -8.18
N ALA A 249 2.23 17.26 -9.26
CA ALA A 249 1.85 17.99 -10.46
C ALA A 249 0.53 17.49 -11.10
N LEU A 250 0.16 16.23 -10.86
CA LEU A 250 -1.05 15.61 -11.42
C LEU A 250 -2.28 15.71 -10.49
N VAL A 251 -2.06 15.85 -9.18
CA VAL A 251 -3.14 15.86 -8.18
C VAL A 251 -3.46 17.26 -7.66
N GLU A 252 -2.54 18.22 -7.84
CA GLU A 252 -2.70 19.64 -7.48
C GLU A 252 -2.35 20.55 -8.68
N PRO A 253 -3.10 20.50 -9.79
CA PRO A 253 -2.74 21.25 -11.00
C PRO A 253 -2.76 22.79 -10.81
N ASP A 254 -3.48 23.30 -9.82
CA ASP A 254 -3.65 24.75 -9.58
C ASP A 254 -2.57 25.34 -8.63
N ARG A 255 -1.59 24.55 -8.18
CA ARG A 255 -0.50 25.03 -7.30
C ARG A 255 0.86 25.23 -8.01
N ILE A 256 0.86 25.13 -9.35
CA ILE A 256 2.06 25.39 -10.16
C ILE A 256 1.94 26.80 -10.74
N GLU A 257 2.12 27.83 -9.91
CA GLU A 257 2.51 29.20 -10.29
C GLU A 257 3.64 29.71 -9.38
#